data_3a3569a08210bd4c4aaf3d0b5a01bc17
#
_entry.id   3a3569a08210bd4c4aaf3d0b5a01bc17
#
_cell.length_a   1.000
_cell.length_b   1.000
_cell.length_c   1.000
_cell.angle_alpha   90.00
_cell.angle_beta   90.00
_cell.angle_gamma   90.00
#
_symmetry.space_group_name_H-M   'P 1'
#
loop_
_entity.id
_entity.type
_entity.pdbx_description
1 polymer ?
#
loop_
_entity_poly.entity_id
_entity_poly.type
_entity_poly.pdbx_seq_one_letter_code
_entity_poly.pdbx_strand_id
1 'polypeptide(L)'
;MYIENINGPQDVKKLTVDEMRTLADEMRHALLIRASKHGGHFGPNFGMVEATIALHYVFESPKDKIVYDVSHQSYPHKMLTGRKDAYLYEEHYDDVTGYSNPHESEHDFFTVGHTSTSISLAAGLAKARDLQGAEGNVIAVIGDGSLSGGEALEGLDYAKELDGNLIIVVNDNDMSIAENHGGLYTNLRLLRDTNGTAECNLFRAMGLDYYYVHEGNDVAALIDTFQKVKDSKKPVVVHIRTLKGKGYAPAEEHKEQWHYSGPFDIETGRSLFEGDEEDYSSVSCDYLLDKMKKDPKVVAITAGTPTVIGFTEDKRREAGKQFVDVGIAEETAVALASGIAAGGGKPVFGVYSSFVQRTFDQISQDLCINNNAATIVTFAGSVYGMNDVTHLGFQDIPMLSNIPNLVYLAPTTKEEYIAMLDWSIEQNEHPVAIKLPGGAMVSGSPVTKNFGDLNKYEVTQKGSKVALLGLGTFYSLANAAADEMKSELGIDATVINPYYITGLDEELLESLKADHSVVVTIEDGILDGGFGEKIARFYGDSDIKVLNYGLKKEFLDRYDVEEVLKDNRLDAEMIAEDVKGLL
;
A
#
# COMPACT_ATOMS: atom_id res chain seq x y z
N MET A 1 25.03 -0.99 28.00
CA MET A 1 23.62 -1.33 27.68
C MET A 1 23.57 -2.78 27.23
N TYR A 2 22.45 -3.47 27.47
CA TYR A 2 22.30 -4.88 27.01
C TYR A 2 22.24 -4.96 25.50
N ILE A 3 21.51 -4.04 24.85
CA ILE A 3 21.33 -4.05 23.38
C ILE A 3 22.66 -4.01 22.60
N GLU A 4 23.66 -3.31 23.10
CA GLU A 4 24.99 -3.25 22.47
C GLU A 4 25.68 -4.63 22.42
N ASN A 5 25.33 -5.51 23.36
CA ASN A 5 25.90 -6.86 23.48
C ASN A 5 25.07 -7.94 22.75
N ILE A 6 23.92 -7.59 22.16
CA ILE A 6 23.12 -8.51 21.36
C ILE A 6 23.62 -8.49 19.92
N ASN A 7 24.28 -9.57 19.50
CA ASN A 7 24.74 -9.75 18.11
C ASN A 7 23.89 -10.77 17.35
N GLY A 8 23.03 -11.47 18.06
CA GLY A 8 22.08 -12.43 17.47
C GLY A 8 21.16 -13.03 18.52
N PRO A 9 20.16 -13.83 18.11
CA PRO A 9 19.15 -14.38 19.01
C PRO A 9 19.72 -15.20 20.18
N GLN A 10 20.88 -15.80 20.00
CA GLN A 10 21.54 -16.60 21.04
C GLN A 10 21.99 -15.77 22.25
N ASP A 11 22.20 -14.47 22.06
CA ASP A 11 22.57 -13.60 23.16
C ASP A 11 21.36 -13.27 24.05
N VAL A 12 20.16 -13.17 23.45
CA VAL A 12 18.90 -12.98 24.17
C VAL A 12 18.66 -14.15 25.16
N LYS A 13 18.99 -15.38 24.76
CA LYS A 13 18.79 -16.60 25.58
C LYS A 13 19.67 -16.67 26.83
N LYS A 14 20.69 -15.83 26.93
CA LYS A 14 21.57 -15.74 28.09
C LYS A 14 21.04 -14.80 29.18
N LEU A 15 20.03 -14.00 28.86
CA LEU A 15 19.50 -12.99 29.75
C LEU A 15 18.48 -13.58 30.75
N THR A 16 18.47 -13.02 31.95
CA THR A 16 17.39 -13.20 32.91
C THR A 16 16.17 -12.40 32.50
N VAL A 17 15.00 -12.68 33.10
CA VAL A 17 13.77 -11.94 32.84
C VAL A 17 13.93 -10.44 33.13
N ASP A 18 14.60 -10.07 34.21
CA ASP A 18 14.80 -8.67 34.57
C ASP A 18 15.76 -7.95 33.61
N GLU A 19 16.79 -8.65 33.12
CA GLU A 19 17.66 -8.13 32.07
C GLU A 19 16.92 -7.97 30.74
N MET A 20 16.01 -8.89 30.40
CA MET A 20 15.15 -8.75 29.20
C MET A 20 14.18 -7.58 29.32
N ARG A 21 13.65 -7.27 30.50
CA ARG A 21 12.85 -6.06 30.74
C ARG A 21 13.68 -4.79 30.49
N THR A 22 14.91 -4.77 31.00
CA THR A 22 15.83 -3.66 30.76
C THR A 22 16.18 -3.54 29.26
N LEU A 23 16.42 -4.68 28.59
CA LEU A 23 16.65 -4.72 27.14
C LEU A 23 15.45 -4.13 26.38
N ALA A 24 14.22 -4.44 26.79
CA ALA A 24 13.01 -3.89 26.16
C ALA A 24 12.94 -2.35 26.25
N ASP A 25 13.32 -1.79 27.40
CA ASP A 25 13.36 -0.32 27.58
C ASP A 25 14.47 0.32 26.75
N GLU A 26 15.64 -0.31 26.67
CA GLU A 26 16.75 0.16 25.81
C GLU A 26 16.37 0.12 24.32
N MET A 27 15.72 -0.94 23.86
CA MET A 27 15.24 -1.08 22.48
C MET A 27 14.21 0.00 22.14
N ARG A 28 13.24 0.28 23.03
CA ARG A 28 12.26 1.37 22.82
C ARG A 28 12.93 2.74 22.76
N HIS A 29 13.92 2.97 23.63
CA HIS A 29 14.66 4.23 23.58
C HIS A 29 15.38 4.41 22.24
N ALA A 30 16.06 3.38 21.74
CA ALA A 30 16.72 3.40 20.43
C ALA A 30 15.71 3.64 19.29
N LEU A 31 14.57 2.94 19.30
CA LEU A 31 13.49 3.14 18.34
C LEU A 31 12.94 4.56 18.37
N LEU A 32 12.77 5.15 19.56
CA LEU A 32 12.29 6.54 19.73
C LEU A 32 13.26 7.54 19.10
N ILE A 33 14.56 7.42 19.41
CA ILE A 33 15.59 8.31 18.86
C ILE A 33 15.65 8.19 17.33
N ARG A 34 15.68 6.94 16.79
CA ARG A 34 15.68 6.73 15.35
C ARG A 34 14.44 7.32 14.68
N ALA A 35 13.25 7.01 15.20
CA ALA A 35 12.00 7.50 14.62
C ALA A 35 11.89 9.02 14.63
N SER A 36 12.39 9.69 15.69
CA SER A 36 12.37 11.14 15.78
C SER A 36 13.24 11.84 14.72
N LYS A 37 14.29 11.16 14.22
CA LYS A 37 15.22 11.70 13.23
C LYS A 37 14.95 11.23 11.81
N HIS A 38 14.55 9.97 11.67
CA HIS A 38 14.43 9.29 10.37
C HIS A 38 12.98 8.98 9.97
N GLY A 39 12.06 8.91 10.96
CA GLY A 39 10.69 8.45 10.74
C GLY A 39 10.57 6.92 10.67
N GLY A 40 9.41 6.45 10.21
CA GLY A 40 9.07 5.04 10.03
C GLY A 40 7.83 4.60 10.81
N HIS A 41 7.55 3.28 10.81
CA HIS A 41 6.43 2.71 11.56
C HIS A 41 6.72 2.77 13.06
N PHE A 42 5.87 3.47 13.80
CA PHE A 42 6.10 3.79 15.19
C PHE A 42 5.34 2.86 16.15
N GLY A 43 4.02 3.07 16.25
CA GLY A 43 3.15 2.38 17.21
C GLY A 43 3.23 0.85 17.16
N PRO A 44 3.20 0.23 15.97
CA PRO A 44 3.32 -1.22 15.85
C PRO A 44 4.61 -1.80 16.45
N ASN A 45 5.75 -1.15 16.24
CA ASN A 45 7.05 -1.60 16.75
C ASN A 45 7.13 -1.49 18.26
N PHE A 46 6.65 -0.39 18.83
CA PHE A 46 6.67 -0.15 20.27
C PHE A 46 5.81 -1.15 21.05
N GLY A 47 4.70 -1.60 20.44
CA GLY A 47 3.84 -2.63 21.03
C GLY A 47 4.42 -4.04 21.02
N MET A 48 5.35 -4.33 20.09
CA MET A 48 5.86 -5.67 19.84
C MET A 48 7.23 -6.00 20.48
N VAL A 49 7.83 -5.09 21.22
CA VAL A 49 9.19 -5.26 21.75
C VAL A 49 9.29 -6.49 22.64
N GLU A 50 8.46 -6.62 23.68
CA GLU A 50 8.50 -7.78 24.60
C GLU A 50 8.13 -9.08 23.91
N ALA A 51 7.14 -9.06 23.01
CA ALA A 51 6.74 -10.24 22.26
C ALA A 51 7.89 -10.75 21.38
N THR A 52 8.62 -9.83 20.75
CA THR A 52 9.77 -10.19 19.92
C THR A 52 10.94 -10.73 20.74
N ILE A 53 11.24 -10.14 21.91
CA ILE A 53 12.25 -10.67 22.85
C ILE A 53 11.86 -12.09 23.27
N ALA A 54 10.60 -12.31 23.66
CA ALA A 54 10.13 -13.62 24.12
C ALA A 54 10.16 -14.67 22.99
N LEU A 55 9.82 -14.29 21.74
CA LEU A 55 9.95 -15.17 20.58
C LEU A 55 11.41 -15.61 20.38
N HIS A 56 12.37 -14.69 20.39
CA HIS A 56 13.79 -15.02 20.23
C HIS A 56 14.41 -15.72 21.44
N TYR A 57 13.83 -15.57 22.63
CA TYR A 57 14.24 -16.31 23.80
C TYR A 57 13.79 -17.78 23.72
N VAL A 58 12.56 -18.04 23.28
CA VAL A 58 11.97 -19.39 23.26
C VAL A 58 12.35 -20.18 22.02
N PHE A 59 12.29 -19.57 20.84
CA PHE A 59 12.49 -20.23 19.56
C PHE A 59 13.92 -20.08 19.03
N GLU A 60 14.34 -21.01 18.16
CA GLU A 60 15.69 -21.11 17.61
C GLU A 60 15.76 -20.56 16.17
N SER A 61 15.55 -19.24 16.00
CA SER A 61 15.69 -18.63 14.68
C SER A 61 17.17 -18.67 14.19
N PRO A 62 17.44 -19.03 12.91
CA PRO A 62 16.52 -19.24 11.79
C PRO A 62 16.00 -20.68 11.63
N LYS A 63 16.39 -21.66 12.48
CA LYS A 63 15.84 -23.03 12.44
C LYS A 63 14.32 -23.00 12.61
N ASP A 64 13.85 -22.33 13.66
CA ASP A 64 12.44 -21.97 13.84
C ASP A 64 12.15 -20.72 13.00
N LYS A 65 11.13 -20.79 12.15
CA LYS A 65 10.84 -19.77 11.15
C LYS A 65 9.75 -18.83 11.64
N ILE A 66 10.04 -17.51 11.66
CA ILE A 66 9.08 -16.49 12.09
C ILE A 66 8.72 -15.65 10.85
N VAL A 67 7.43 -15.58 10.52
CA VAL A 67 6.87 -14.79 9.43
C VAL A 67 6.02 -13.68 10.01
N TYR A 68 6.41 -12.43 9.79
CA TYR A 68 5.67 -11.25 10.22
C TYR A 68 4.71 -10.80 9.13
N ASP A 69 3.43 -10.62 9.49
CA ASP A 69 2.42 -10.03 8.60
C ASP A 69 2.74 -8.54 8.36
N VAL A 70 2.60 -8.04 7.14
CA VAL A 70 3.07 -6.70 6.74
C VAL A 70 4.56 -6.53 6.99
N SER A 71 5.04 -7.02 8.12
CA SER A 71 6.39 -6.92 8.69
C SER A 71 6.86 -5.50 9.11
N HIS A 72 5.97 -4.50 9.06
CA HIS A 72 6.24 -3.15 9.52
C HIS A 72 6.49 -3.05 11.03
N GLN A 73 6.16 -4.10 11.82
CA GLN A 73 6.43 -4.24 13.26
C GLN A 73 7.70 -5.06 13.54
N SER A 74 8.55 -5.28 12.54
CA SER A 74 9.74 -6.16 12.64
C SER A 74 11.02 -5.46 13.09
N TYR A 75 11.00 -4.16 13.45
CA TYR A 75 12.20 -3.46 13.89
C TYR A 75 12.85 -4.12 15.14
N PRO A 76 12.09 -4.50 16.17
CA PRO A 76 12.66 -5.28 17.29
C PRO A 76 13.31 -6.59 16.85
N HIS A 77 12.72 -7.28 15.86
CA HIS A 77 13.30 -8.49 15.29
C HIS A 77 14.63 -8.21 14.60
N LYS A 78 14.70 -7.15 13.78
CA LYS A 78 15.95 -6.75 13.12
C LYS A 78 17.05 -6.40 14.15
N MET A 79 16.68 -5.69 15.22
CA MET A 79 17.63 -5.36 16.31
C MET A 79 18.22 -6.61 16.98
N LEU A 80 17.42 -7.68 17.14
CA LEU A 80 17.86 -8.92 17.79
C LEU A 80 18.51 -9.92 16.84
N THR A 81 18.50 -9.68 15.54
CA THR A 81 19.03 -10.56 14.50
C THR A 81 20.21 -9.97 13.74
N GLY A 82 21.06 -9.21 14.43
CA GLY A 82 22.34 -8.73 13.91
C GLY A 82 22.31 -7.36 13.22
N ARG A 83 21.15 -6.69 13.18
CA ARG A 83 20.97 -5.39 12.50
C ARG A 83 20.73 -4.23 13.47
N LYS A 84 21.14 -4.37 14.73
CA LYS A 84 20.92 -3.35 15.77
C LYS A 84 21.56 -2.00 15.44
N ASP A 85 22.70 -1.98 14.73
CA ASP A 85 23.43 -0.77 14.41
C ASP A 85 22.59 0.20 13.58
N ALA A 86 21.71 -0.31 12.72
CA ALA A 86 20.72 0.46 11.98
C ALA A 86 19.63 1.14 12.86
N TYR A 87 19.64 0.91 14.16
CA TYR A 87 18.73 1.52 15.12
C TYR A 87 19.47 2.31 16.21
N LEU A 88 20.77 2.07 16.38
CA LEU A 88 21.59 2.71 17.41
C LEU A 88 22.39 3.89 16.86
N TYR A 89 22.82 3.84 15.60
CA TYR A 89 23.74 4.80 15.00
C TYR A 89 23.13 5.43 13.75
N GLU A 90 23.14 6.76 13.70
CA GLU A 90 22.46 7.54 12.67
C GLU A 90 23.03 7.26 11.25
N GLU A 91 24.31 7.04 11.12
CA GLU A 91 24.99 6.69 9.87
C GLU A 91 24.59 5.33 9.29
N HIS A 92 23.87 4.50 10.05
CA HIS A 92 23.41 3.17 9.67
C HIS A 92 21.88 3.08 9.47
N TYR A 93 21.14 4.17 9.65
CA TYR A 93 19.66 4.13 9.62
C TYR A 93 19.12 3.59 8.29
N ASP A 94 19.80 3.81 7.19
CA ASP A 94 19.43 3.37 5.84
C ASP A 94 19.95 1.98 5.46
N ASP A 95 20.72 1.31 6.32
CA ASP A 95 21.26 -0.02 6.05
C ASP A 95 20.18 -1.12 6.05
N VAL A 96 18.96 -0.81 6.54
CA VAL A 96 17.84 -1.74 6.60
C VAL A 96 16.59 -1.14 5.99
N THR A 97 15.75 -2.00 5.41
CA THR A 97 14.40 -1.59 4.97
C THR A 97 13.42 -1.50 6.15
N GLY A 98 12.28 -0.88 5.94
CA GLY A 98 11.18 -0.83 6.91
C GLY A 98 10.38 -2.14 7.04
N TYR A 99 10.75 -3.18 6.29
CA TYR A 99 10.04 -4.45 6.18
C TYR A 99 11.00 -5.63 6.25
N SER A 100 10.47 -6.85 6.45
CA SER A 100 11.22 -8.09 6.36
C SER A 100 11.87 -8.24 4.98
N ASN A 101 13.14 -8.61 4.95
CA ASN A 101 13.88 -8.74 3.69
C ASN A 101 14.94 -9.86 3.79
N PRO A 102 14.76 -10.98 3.04
CA PRO A 102 15.71 -12.09 3.01
C PRO A 102 17.11 -11.71 2.52
N HIS A 103 17.27 -10.59 1.82
CA HIS A 103 18.59 -10.09 1.38
C HIS A 103 19.36 -9.41 2.51
N GLU A 104 18.68 -9.02 3.60
CA GLU A 104 19.33 -8.44 4.78
C GLU A 104 19.77 -9.50 5.79
N SER A 105 18.99 -10.59 5.93
CA SER A 105 19.22 -11.57 7.00
C SER A 105 18.61 -12.93 6.69
N GLU A 106 19.31 -14.01 7.09
CA GLU A 106 18.79 -15.39 7.07
C GLU A 106 17.61 -15.63 8.02
N HIS A 107 17.33 -14.67 8.92
CA HIS A 107 16.20 -14.73 9.83
C HIS A 107 14.89 -14.23 9.20
N ASP A 108 14.96 -13.59 8.03
CA ASP A 108 13.82 -13.11 7.25
C ASP A 108 13.56 -14.09 6.10
N PHE A 109 12.33 -14.61 5.97
CA PHE A 109 12.01 -15.65 4.99
C PHE A 109 11.32 -15.12 3.73
N PHE A 110 10.68 -13.96 3.85
CA PHE A 110 9.96 -13.32 2.76
C PHE A 110 10.14 -11.81 2.81
N THR A 111 10.14 -11.16 1.65
CA THR A 111 9.88 -9.73 1.56
C THR A 111 8.36 -9.54 1.65
N VAL A 112 7.88 -8.98 2.73
CA VAL A 112 6.44 -8.80 3.02
C VAL A 112 6.19 -7.34 3.36
N GLY A 113 5.18 -6.73 2.74
CA GLY A 113 4.72 -5.36 3.05
C GLY A 113 3.21 -5.23 2.99
N HIS A 114 2.52 -6.21 2.36
CA HIS A 114 1.07 -6.27 2.35
C HIS A 114 0.53 -7.11 3.51
N THR A 115 -0.67 -6.75 3.96
CA THR A 115 -1.37 -7.38 5.08
C THR A 115 -1.90 -8.78 4.76
N SER A 116 -2.24 -9.55 5.80
CA SER A 116 -3.09 -10.75 5.75
C SER A 116 -2.43 -12.01 5.18
N THR A 117 -1.16 -11.96 4.77
CA THR A 117 -0.49 -13.05 4.05
C THR A 117 0.31 -13.99 4.94
N SER A 118 0.67 -13.58 6.16
CA SER A 118 1.63 -14.30 7.00
C SER A 118 1.20 -15.71 7.38
N ILE A 119 -0.10 -15.93 7.62
CA ILE A 119 -0.62 -17.24 8.00
C ILE A 119 -0.46 -18.23 6.84
N SER A 120 -0.83 -17.82 5.62
CA SER A 120 -0.69 -18.64 4.41
C SER A 120 0.77 -18.93 4.08
N LEU A 121 1.65 -17.92 4.16
CA LEU A 121 3.09 -18.10 3.95
C LEU A 121 3.71 -19.05 4.98
N ALA A 122 3.36 -18.89 6.26
CA ALA A 122 3.82 -19.76 7.33
C ALA A 122 3.26 -21.19 7.19
N ALA A 123 2.00 -21.34 6.81
CA ALA A 123 1.40 -22.64 6.53
C ALA A 123 2.13 -23.37 5.38
N GLY A 124 2.53 -22.65 4.34
CA GLY A 124 3.38 -23.16 3.26
C GLY A 124 4.74 -23.66 3.76
N LEU A 125 5.41 -22.88 4.62
CA LEU A 125 6.67 -23.30 5.27
C LEU A 125 6.49 -24.53 6.16
N ALA A 126 5.41 -24.59 6.95
CA ALA A 126 5.08 -25.75 7.80
C ALA A 126 4.84 -26.99 6.93
N LYS A 127 4.07 -26.87 5.86
CA LYS A 127 3.82 -27.98 4.92
C LYS A 127 5.11 -28.48 4.27
N ALA A 128 5.98 -27.56 3.83
CA ALA A 128 7.28 -27.93 3.24
C ALA A 128 8.18 -28.65 4.24
N ARG A 129 8.25 -28.19 5.50
CA ARG A 129 8.96 -28.85 6.60
C ARG A 129 8.45 -30.30 6.80
N ASP A 130 7.13 -30.47 6.89
CA ASP A 130 6.50 -31.75 7.16
C ASP A 130 6.75 -32.75 6.01
N LEU A 131 6.64 -32.32 4.77
CA LEU A 131 6.93 -33.15 3.60
C LEU A 131 8.41 -33.60 3.53
N GLN A 132 9.31 -32.76 4.03
CA GLN A 132 10.75 -33.10 4.08
C GLN A 132 11.14 -33.89 5.31
N GLY A 133 10.22 -34.12 6.25
CA GLY A 133 10.53 -34.73 7.54
C GLY A 133 11.51 -33.90 8.38
N ALA A 134 11.56 -32.58 8.15
CA ALA A 134 12.43 -31.69 8.88
C ALA A 134 11.81 -31.27 10.22
N GLU A 135 12.65 -30.78 11.12
CA GLU A 135 12.26 -30.30 12.45
C GLU A 135 12.22 -28.75 12.48
N GLY A 136 11.59 -28.23 13.51
CA GLY A 136 11.52 -26.79 13.82
C GLY A 136 10.10 -26.27 13.87
N ASN A 137 9.91 -25.16 14.58
CA ASN A 137 8.64 -24.48 14.67
C ASN A 137 8.46 -23.53 13.49
N VAL A 138 7.21 -23.31 13.11
CA VAL A 138 6.85 -22.23 12.17
C VAL A 138 5.86 -21.33 12.87
N ILE A 139 6.16 -20.04 12.89
CA ILE A 139 5.41 -19.00 13.61
C ILE A 139 4.95 -17.94 12.61
N ALA A 140 3.64 -17.70 12.56
CA ALA A 140 3.05 -16.52 11.91
C ALA A 140 2.75 -15.48 12.99
N VAL A 141 3.16 -14.23 12.78
CA VAL A 141 2.81 -13.10 13.64
C VAL A 141 1.92 -12.16 12.85
N ILE A 142 0.67 -12.01 13.27
CA ILE A 142 -0.34 -11.20 12.58
C ILE A 142 -0.99 -10.21 13.54
N GLY A 143 -1.19 -8.96 13.09
CA GLY A 143 -1.96 -7.96 13.82
C GLY A 143 -3.46 -8.18 13.69
N ASP A 144 -4.21 -7.71 14.68
CA ASP A 144 -5.67 -7.75 14.70
C ASP A 144 -6.28 -7.06 13.47
N GLY A 145 -5.74 -5.92 13.03
CA GLY A 145 -6.17 -5.25 11.81
C GLY A 145 -6.08 -6.14 10.56
N SER A 146 -4.99 -6.86 10.40
CA SER A 146 -4.75 -7.73 9.25
C SER A 146 -5.64 -8.98 9.22
N LEU A 147 -6.22 -9.38 10.35
CA LEU A 147 -7.16 -10.51 10.41
C LEU A 147 -8.46 -10.28 9.63
N SER A 148 -8.81 -9.03 9.31
CA SER A 148 -10.01 -8.74 8.50
C SER A 148 -9.84 -9.06 7.02
N GLY A 149 -8.62 -9.25 6.54
CA GLY A 149 -8.37 -9.65 5.16
C GLY A 149 -8.83 -11.08 4.85
N GLY A 150 -9.41 -11.28 3.67
CA GLY A 150 -9.91 -12.59 3.23
C GLY A 150 -8.85 -13.66 3.31
N GLU A 151 -7.65 -13.41 2.81
CA GLU A 151 -6.53 -14.36 2.84
C GLU A 151 -6.13 -14.80 4.25
N ALA A 152 -6.22 -13.91 5.25
CA ALA A 152 -5.95 -14.29 6.64
C ALA A 152 -7.00 -15.28 7.17
N LEU A 153 -8.28 -15.09 6.84
CA LEU A 153 -9.34 -16.02 7.22
C LEU A 153 -9.22 -17.35 6.48
N GLU A 154 -8.91 -17.33 5.19
CA GLU A 154 -8.61 -18.52 4.38
C GLU A 154 -7.39 -19.28 4.94
N GLY A 155 -6.34 -18.54 5.32
CA GLY A 155 -5.15 -19.11 5.97
C GLY A 155 -5.46 -19.77 7.31
N LEU A 156 -6.34 -19.17 8.13
CA LEU A 156 -6.82 -19.78 9.39
C LEU A 156 -7.63 -21.06 9.14
N ASP A 157 -8.50 -21.05 8.12
CA ASP A 157 -9.28 -22.23 7.73
C ASP A 157 -8.36 -23.36 7.28
N TYR A 158 -7.43 -23.06 6.36
CA TYR A 158 -6.47 -24.06 5.89
C TYR A 158 -5.53 -24.55 6.99
N ALA A 159 -5.15 -23.70 7.96
CA ALA A 159 -4.27 -24.11 9.06
C ALA A 159 -4.78 -25.37 9.78
N LYS A 160 -6.11 -25.55 9.86
CA LYS A 160 -6.73 -26.74 10.48
C LYS A 160 -6.41 -28.04 9.75
N GLU A 161 -6.09 -27.97 8.45
CA GLU A 161 -5.73 -29.15 7.63
C GLU A 161 -4.27 -29.60 7.81
N LEU A 162 -3.45 -28.83 8.56
CA LEU A 162 -2.07 -29.19 8.85
C LEU A 162 -2.02 -30.21 10.01
N ASP A 163 -1.27 -31.30 9.82
CA ASP A 163 -1.01 -32.31 10.85
C ASP A 163 0.21 -31.97 11.72
N GLY A 164 0.90 -30.85 11.42
CA GLY A 164 2.16 -30.45 12.05
C GLY A 164 2.06 -29.14 12.84
N ASN A 165 3.21 -28.70 13.33
CA ASN A 165 3.35 -27.46 14.08
C ASN A 165 3.13 -26.23 13.19
N LEU A 166 2.24 -25.35 13.61
CA LEU A 166 2.10 -23.96 13.17
C LEU A 166 1.61 -23.13 14.37
N ILE A 167 2.36 -22.12 14.76
CA ILE A 167 1.99 -21.21 15.85
C ILE A 167 1.56 -19.89 15.25
N ILE A 168 0.30 -19.48 15.46
CA ILE A 168 -0.25 -18.23 14.97
C ILE A 168 -0.34 -17.27 16.14
N VAL A 169 0.53 -16.27 16.17
CA VAL A 169 0.55 -15.21 17.18
C VAL A 169 -0.30 -14.05 16.70
N VAL A 170 -1.48 -13.88 17.31
CA VAL A 170 -2.38 -12.76 17.06
C VAL A 170 -2.04 -11.62 18.00
N ASN A 171 -1.45 -10.57 17.48
CA ASN A 171 -1.14 -9.33 18.20
C ASN A 171 -2.35 -8.41 18.19
N ASP A 172 -3.11 -8.41 19.28
CA ASP A 172 -4.33 -7.62 19.44
C ASP A 172 -4.08 -6.38 20.30
N ASN A 173 -4.11 -5.23 19.68
CA ASN A 173 -4.02 -3.93 20.34
C ASN A 173 -5.24 -3.03 20.13
N ASP A 174 -6.32 -3.62 19.61
CA ASP A 174 -7.63 -2.99 19.32
C ASP A 174 -7.56 -1.87 18.27
N MET A 175 -6.57 -1.90 17.39
CA MET A 175 -6.34 -0.89 16.36
C MET A 175 -5.73 -1.49 15.09
N SER A 176 -6.27 -1.07 13.96
CA SER A 176 -5.59 -1.13 12.66
C SER A 176 -4.69 0.12 12.48
N ILE A 177 -4.70 0.76 11.31
CA ILE A 177 -4.24 2.16 11.20
C ILE A 177 -5.22 3.01 12.00
N ALA A 178 -6.50 3.00 11.63
CA ALA A 178 -7.62 3.60 12.36
C ALA A 178 -8.29 2.58 13.30
N GLU A 179 -9.47 2.92 13.84
CA GLU A 179 -10.29 2.05 14.66
C GLU A 179 -10.80 0.83 13.90
N ASN A 180 -10.89 -0.29 14.59
CA ASN A 180 -11.40 -1.54 14.04
C ASN A 180 -12.95 -1.60 14.07
N HIS A 181 -13.55 -2.13 13.00
CA HIS A 181 -15.00 -2.29 12.85
C HIS A 181 -15.38 -3.72 12.44
N GLY A 182 -16.57 -4.18 12.84
CA GLY A 182 -17.13 -5.44 12.39
C GLY A 182 -17.20 -6.55 13.43
N GLY A 183 -17.78 -7.69 13.02
CA GLY A 183 -18.07 -8.82 13.89
C GLY A 183 -16.83 -9.54 14.42
N LEU A 184 -15.76 -9.60 13.64
CA LEU A 184 -14.47 -10.14 14.06
C LEU A 184 -13.94 -9.41 15.32
N TYR A 185 -13.94 -8.10 15.30
CA TYR A 185 -13.43 -7.28 16.41
C TYR A 185 -14.34 -7.31 17.63
N THR A 186 -15.66 -7.51 17.42
CA THR A 186 -16.59 -7.79 18.52
C THR A 186 -16.19 -9.07 19.23
N ASN A 187 -15.79 -10.12 18.49
CA ASN A 187 -15.33 -11.37 19.09
C ASN A 187 -13.97 -11.21 19.78
N LEU A 188 -12.99 -10.54 19.15
CA LEU A 188 -11.70 -10.26 19.79
C LEU A 188 -11.87 -9.46 21.09
N ARG A 189 -12.74 -8.45 21.12
CA ARG A 189 -13.07 -7.70 22.34
C ARG A 189 -13.65 -8.61 23.42
N LEU A 190 -14.60 -9.48 23.07
CA LEU A 190 -15.16 -10.46 23.99
C LEU A 190 -14.07 -11.36 24.59
N LEU A 191 -13.13 -11.81 23.77
CA LEU A 191 -11.99 -12.63 24.22
C LEU A 191 -11.06 -11.84 25.17
N ARG A 192 -10.80 -10.55 24.88
CA ARG A 192 -10.05 -9.68 25.79
C ARG A 192 -10.76 -9.48 27.13
N ASP A 193 -12.04 -9.18 27.10
CA ASP A 193 -12.87 -8.88 28.29
C ASP A 193 -13.04 -10.11 29.20
N THR A 194 -12.99 -11.30 28.64
CA THR A 194 -13.14 -12.56 29.35
C THR A 194 -11.80 -13.29 29.60
N ASN A 195 -10.68 -12.65 29.39
CA ASN A 195 -9.36 -13.29 29.46
C ASN A 195 -9.27 -14.60 28.67
N GLY A 196 -9.83 -14.63 27.46
CA GLY A 196 -9.81 -15.76 26.56
C GLY A 196 -10.74 -16.92 26.92
N THR A 197 -11.59 -16.78 27.95
CA THR A 197 -12.44 -17.88 28.45
C THR A 197 -13.82 -17.97 27.81
N ALA A 198 -14.22 -16.97 27.01
CA ALA A 198 -15.54 -16.97 26.36
C ALA A 198 -15.74 -18.24 25.51
N GLU A 199 -16.96 -18.80 25.58
CA GLU A 199 -17.35 -19.96 24.75
C GLU A 199 -17.41 -19.57 23.26
N CYS A 200 -17.92 -18.35 22.95
CA CYS A 200 -17.90 -17.81 21.61
C CYS A 200 -16.47 -17.35 21.27
N ASN A 201 -15.72 -18.19 20.60
CA ASN A 201 -14.32 -18.00 20.22
C ASN A 201 -14.13 -18.43 18.78
N LEU A 202 -13.87 -17.49 17.89
CA LEU A 202 -13.66 -17.71 16.46
C LEU A 202 -12.59 -18.80 16.19
N PHE A 203 -11.46 -18.72 16.86
CA PHE A 203 -10.34 -19.63 16.61
C PHE A 203 -10.68 -21.08 17.02
N ARG A 204 -11.36 -21.25 18.16
CA ARG A 204 -11.85 -22.56 18.59
C ARG A 204 -12.97 -23.09 17.69
N ALA A 205 -13.82 -22.22 17.18
CA ALA A 205 -14.86 -22.58 16.22
C ALA A 205 -14.29 -23.12 14.91
N MET A 206 -13.11 -22.64 14.50
CA MET A 206 -12.33 -23.15 13.36
C MET A 206 -11.52 -24.42 13.72
N GLY A 207 -11.62 -24.92 14.94
CA GLY A 207 -10.95 -26.16 15.39
C GLY A 207 -9.48 -25.98 15.76
N LEU A 208 -9.02 -24.77 16.01
CA LEU A 208 -7.67 -24.46 16.43
C LEU A 208 -7.55 -24.46 17.96
N ASP A 209 -6.42 -24.92 18.49
CA ASP A 209 -6.09 -24.71 19.90
C ASP A 209 -5.83 -23.23 20.15
N TYR A 210 -6.21 -22.75 21.34
CA TYR A 210 -6.19 -21.31 21.62
C TYR A 210 -5.67 -21.03 23.03
N TYR A 211 -4.70 -20.11 23.10
CA TYR A 211 -4.11 -19.56 24.32
C TYR A 211 -4.25 -18.03 24.30
N TYR A 212 -4.56 -17.44 25.45
CA TYR A 212 -4.67 -16.00 25.61
C TYR A 212 -3.63 -15.47 26.61
N VAL A 213 -2.96 -14.37 26.25
CA VAL A 213 -2.00 -13.68 27.12
C VAL A 213 -2.51 -12.28 27.37
N HIS A 214 -3.04 -12.05 28.59
CA HIS A 214 -3.58 -10.74 28.97
C HIS A 214 -2.45 -9.69 29.09
N GLU A 215 -1.33 -10.07 29.69
CA GLU A 215 -0.15 -9.22 29.86
C GLU A 215 0.80 -9.39 28.67
N GLY A 216 0.33 -9.04 27.47
CA GLY A 216 1.07 -9.20 26.20
C GLY A 216 2.29 -8.26 26.06
N ASN A 217 2.52 -7.38 27.01
CA ASN A 217 3.75 -6.61 27.15
C ASN A 217 4.53 -6.99 28.44
N ASP A 218 4.37 -8.21 28.96
CA ASP A 218 5.24 -8.78 29.98
C ASP A 218 6.02 -9.98 29.41
N VAL A 219 7.34 -9.88 29.42
CA VAL A 219 8.25 -10.88 28.83
C VAL A 219 8.06 -12.24 29.50
N ALA A 220 7.84 -12.31 30.84
CA ALA A 220 7.70 -13.57 31.55
C ALA A 220 6.40 -14.30 31.17
N ALA A 221 5.28 -13.58 31.10
CA ALA A 221 3.99 -14.15 30.69
C ALA A 221 4.02 -14.67 29.25
N LEU A 222 4.70 -13.97 28.35
CA LEU A 222 4.90 -14.38 26.96
C LEU A 222 5.78 -15.62 26.85
N ILE A 223 6.92 -15.66 27.55
CA ILE A 223 7.83 -16.82 27.58
C ILE A 223 7.09 -18.05 28.08
N ASP A 224 6.36 -17.96 29.19
CA ASP A 224 5.59 -19.07 29.75
C ASP A 224 4.60 -19.66 28.74
N THR A 225 3.91 -18.78 28.00
CA THR A 225 2.95 -19.24 27.00
C THR A 225 3.63 -19.81 25.75
N PHE A 226 4.67 -19.17 25.23
CA PHE A 226 5.39 -19.67 24.05
C PHE A 226 6.08 -21.01 24.35
N GLN A 227 6.59 -21.23 25.56
CA GLN A 227 7.13 -22.55 25.96
C GLN A 227 6.06 -23.64 25.97
N LYS A 228 4.80 -23.34 26.33
CA LYS A 228 3.70 -24.30 26.31
C LYS A 228 3.32 -24.73 24.90
N VAL A 229 3.46 -23.89 23.92
CA VAL A 229 3.07 -24.14 22.52
C VAL A 229 4.24 -24.55 21.63
N LYS A 230 5.49 -24.37 22.12
CA LYS A 230 6.68 -24.83 21.41
C LYS A 230 6.58 -26.33 21.13
N ASP A 231 6.96 -26.72 19.93
CA ASP A 231 6.93 -28.10 19.46
C ASP A 231 5.53 -28.77 19.52
N SER A 232 4.45 -27.93 19.46
CA SER A 232 3.08 -28.44 19.34
C SER A 232 2.96 -29.39 18.12
N LYS A 233 2.05 -30.36 18.18
CA LYS A 233 1.89 -31.33 17.09
C LYS A 233 0.75 -30.97 16.14
N LYS A 234 0.16 -29.84 16.33
CA LYS A 234 -0.95 -29.29 15.53
C LYS A 234 -0.96 -27.76 15.61
N PRO A 235 -1.65 -27.10 14.71
CA PRO A 235 -1.76 -25.64 14.70
C PRO A 235 -2.39 -25.09 15.99
N VAL A 236 -1.85 -23.96 16.45
CA VAL A 236 -2.27 -23.30 17.70
C VAL A 236 -2.26 -21.79 17.53
N VAL A 237 -3.25 -21.11 18.11
CA VAL A 237 -3.33 -19.65 18.18
C VAL A 237 -2.90 -19.18 19.56
N VAL A 238 -1.97 -18.23 19.58
CA VAL A 238 -1.57 -17.48 20.78
C VAL A 238 -2.03 -16.04 20.59
N HIS A 239 -3.11 -15.66 21.26
CA HIS A 239 -3.69 -14.33 21.22
C HIS A 239 -3.08 -13.49 22.33
N ILE A 240 -2.26 -12.49 21.97
CA ILE A 240 -1.58 -11.60 22.91
C ILE A 240 -2.23 -10.22 22.88
N ARG A 241 -2.54 -9.65 24.05
CA ARG A 241 -3.03 -8.29 24.18
C ARG A 241 -1.86 -7.35 24.40
N THR A 242 -1.60 -6.43 23.47
CA THR A 242 -0.50 -5.47 23.54
C THR A 242 -1.01 -4.03 23.56
N LEU A 243 -0.12 -3.09 23.87
CA LEU A 243 -0.38 -1.65 23.83
C LEU A 243 0.39 -1.03 22.65
N LYS A 244 -0.33 -0.59 21.62
CA LYS A 244 0.24 0.13 20.48
C LYS A 244 0.86 1.46 20.95
N GLY A 245 2.11 1.72 20.58
CA GLY A 245 2.82 2.94 20.99
C GLY A 245 3.39 2.92 22.41
N LYS A 246 3.39 1.74 23.09
CA LYS A 246 3.85 1.60 24.48
C LYS A 246 5.18 2.28 24.76
N GLY A 247 5.21 3.10 25.84
CA GLY A 247 6.41 3.78 26.32
C GLY A 247 6.61 5.19 25.75
N TYR A 248 5.67 5.67 24.90
CA TYR A 248 5.62 7.05 24.46
C TYR A 248 4.19 7.59 24.55
N ALA A 249 3.93 8.44 25.55
CA ALA A 249 2.58 8.89 25.89
C ALA A 249 1.78 9.45 24.69
N PRO A 250 2.34 10.31 23.80
CA PRO A 250 1.60 10.78 22.63
C PRO A 250 1.13 9.65 21.71
N ALA A 251 1.91 8.58 21.57
CA ALA A 251 1.55 7.45 20.72
C ALA A 251 0.52 6.51 21.39
N GLU A 252 0.51 6.41 22.70
CA GLU A 252 -0.49 5.65 23.44
C GLU A 252 -1.86 6.33 23.40
N GLU A 253 -1.88 7.69 23.40
CA GLU A 253 -3.09 8.51 23.35
C GLU A 253 -3.67 8.67 21.94
N HIS A 254 -2.80 8.82 20.92
CA HIS A 254 -3.16 9.10 19.53
C HIS A 254 -2.68 8.00 18.57
N LYS A 255 -3.17 6.78 18.77
CA LYS A 255 -2.69 5.56 18.11
C LYS A 255 -2.76 5.58 16.58
N GLU A 256 -3.76 6.25 15.99
CA GLU A 256 -3.88 6.41 14.53
C GLU A 256 -2.76 7.29 13.98
N GLN A 257 -2.57 8.46 14.56
CA GLN A 257 -1.52 9.41 14.16
C GLN A 257 -0.11 8.80 14.24
N TRP A 258 0.12 7.96 15.26
CA TRP A 258 1.40 7.33 15.54
C TRP A 258 1.55 5.92 14.96
N HIS A 259 0.73 5.56 13.98
CA HIS A 259 0.96 4.31 13.23
C HIS A 259 2.27 4.40 12.43
N TYR A 260 2.45 5.51 11.71
CA TYR A 260 3.65 5.90 10.98
C TYR A 260 3.96 7.37 11.31
N SER A 261 5.22 7.73 11.45
CA SER A 261 5.63 9.11 11.64
C SER A 261 6.78 9.49 10.72
N GLY A 262 6.77 10.72 10.21
CA GLY A 262 7.99 11.38 9.75
C GLY A 262 8.84 11.81 10.96
N PRO A 263 9.99 12.47 10.75
CA PRO A 263 10.79 13.06 11.81
C PRO A 263 9.99 14.04 12.68
N PHE A 264 10.21 14.00 14.00
CA PHE A 264 9.44 14.78 14.97
C PHE A 264 10.28 15.18 16.18
N ASP A 265 9.84 16.19 16.90
CA ASP A 265 10.40 16.60 18.20
C ASP A 265 9.89 15.68 19.30
N ILE A 266 10.80 15.03 20.04
CA ILE A 266 10.46 14.01 21.05
C ILE A 266 9.69 14.60 22.24
N GLU A 267 9.98 15.84 22.64
CA GLU A 267 9.36 16.43 23.83
C GLU A 267 7.92 16.85 23.55
N THR A 268 7.64 17.34 22.35
CA THR A 268 6.34 17.90 21.98
C THR A 268 5.49 16.96 21.11
N GLY A 269 6.09 15.95 20.46
CA GLY A 269 5.45 15.07 19.48
C GLY A 269 5.13 15.77 18.15
N ARG A 270 5.59 17.00 17.91
CA ARG A 270 5.30 17.74 16.68
C ARG A 270 6.18 17.30 15.55
N SER A 271 5.58 17.13 14.36
CA SER A 271 6.32 16.90 13.12
C SER A 271 7.33 18.02 12.86
N LEU A 272 8.52 17.67 12.39
CA LEU A 272 9.53 18.63 11.92
C LEU A 272 9.28 19.10 10.48
N PHE A 273 8.38 18.44 9.76
CA PHE A 273 7.99 18.74 8.39
C PHE A 273 6.47 18.98 8.35
N GLU A 274 6.03 20.10 8.89
CA GLU A 274 4.66 20.55 8.73
C GLU A 274 4.58 21.32 7.40
N GLY A 275 3.87 20.74 6.41
CA GLY A 275 3.42 21.43 5.21
C GLY A 275 1.91 21.60 5.30
N ASP A 276 1.43 22.84 5.23
CA ASP A 276 0.02 23.19 5.03
C ASP A 276 -0.36 23.09 3.53
N GLU A 277 0.38 22.32 2.74
CA GLU A 277 0.12 22.22 1.30
C GLU A 277 -1.08 21.31 1.05
N GLU A 278 -1.99 21.82 0.23
CA GLU A 278 -3.15 21.08 -0.24
C GLU A 278 -2.69 19.87 -1.07
N ASP A 279 -3.23 18.69 -0.77
CA ASP A 279 -2.93 17.44 -1.45
C ASP A 279 -4.18 16.77 -2.04
N TYR A 280 -3.98 15.74 -2.84
CA TYR A 280 -5.11 15.01 -3.44
C TYR A 280 -6.02 14.34 -2.41
N SER A 281 -5.52 13.97 -1.23
CA SER A 281 -6.32 13.37 -0.16
C SER A 281 -7.28 14.39 0.45
N SER A 282 -6.77 15.56 0.83
CA SER A 282 -7.56 16.64 1.42
C SER A 282 -8.60 17.19 0.43
N VAL A 283 -8.20 17.40 -0.83
CA VAL A 283 -9.10 17.83 -1.91
C VAL A 283 -10.23 16.82 -2.16
N SER A 284 -9.91 15.52 -2.16
CA SER A 284 -10.91 14.46 -2.33
C SER A 284 -11.93 14.47 -1.21
N CYS A 285 -11.46 14.53 0.04
CA CYS A 285 -12.32 14.55 1.21
C CYS A 285 -13.25 15.76 1.23
N ASP A 286 -12.71 16.96 1.04
CA ASP A 286 -13.49 18.20 1.08
C ASP A 286 -14.54 18.22 -0.04
N TYR A 287 -14.16 17.77 -1.23
CA TYR A 287 -15.11 17.64 -2.35
C TYR A 287 -16.23 16.63 -2.03
N LEU A 288 -15.87 15.45 -1.51
CA LEU A 288 -16.85 14.41 -1.17
C LEU A 288 -17.79 14.84 -0.04
N LEU A 289 -17.29 15.48 1.00
CA LEU A 289 -18.12 16.01 2.10
C LEU A 289 -19.13 17.06 1.58
N ASP A 290 -18.70 17.93 0.68
CA ASP A 290 -19.59 18.91 0.06
C ASP A 290 -20.65 18.26 -0.85
N LYS A 291 -20.29 17.18 -1.55
CA LYS A 291 -21.25 16.36 -2.32
C LYS A 291 -22.24 15.64 -1.40
N MET A 292 -21.77 15.00 -0.33
CA MET A 292 -22.59 14.27 0.63
C MET A 292 -23.64 15.14 1.30
N LYS A 293 -23.33 16.41 1.59
CA LYS A 293 -24.29 17.38 2.12
C LYS A 293 -25.47 17.64 1.18
N LYS A 294 -25.27 17.45 -0.12
CA LYS A 294 -26.26 17.74 -1.18
C LYS A 294 -26.95 16.47 -1.68
N ASP A 295 -26.27 15.34 -1.66
CA ASP A 295 -26.75 14.07 -2.18
C ASP A 295 -26.49 12.92 -1.17
N PRO A 296 -27.54 12.40 -0.51
CA PRO A 296 -27.41 11.31 0.46
C PRO A 296 -27.04 9.95 -0.18
N LYS A 297 -26.95 9.85 -1.50
CA LYS A 297 -26.55 8.65 -2.23
C LYS A 297 -25.02 8.52 -2.36
N VAL A 298 -24.28 9.60 -2.16
CA VAL A 298 -22.82 9.60 -2.23
C VAL A 298 -22.25 8.91 -1.01
N VAL A 299 -21.37 7.92 -1.23
CA VAL A 299 -20.74 7.12 -0.17
C VAL A 299 -19.26 7.02 -0.44
N ALA A 300 -18.43 7.43 0.52
CA ALA A 300 -16.99 7.18 0.50
C ALA A 300 -16.70 5.83 1.16
N ILE A 301 -15.87 5.01 0.51
CA ILE A 301 -15.47 3.69 0.98
C ILE A 301 -13.95 3.66 1.12
N THR A 302 -13.46 3.04 2.19
CA THR A 302 -12.04 2.74 2.40
C THR A 302 -11.87 1.30 2.89
N ALA A 303 -10.66 0.78 2.77
CA ALA A 303 -10.29 -0.54 3.25
C ALA A 303 -9.15 -0.41 4.30
N GLY A 304 -9.50 0.07 5.50
CA GLY A 304 -8.58 0.22 6.63
C GLY A 304 -7.59 1.39 6.51
N THR A 305 -7.74 2.24 5.49
CA THR A 305 -6.83 3.37 5.21
C THR A 305 -7.60 4.68 4.97
N PRO A 306 -8.40 5.17 5.94
CA PRO A 306 -9.29 6.32 5.72
C PRO A 306 -8.57 7.61 5.34
N THR A 307 -7.35 7.80 5.78
CA THR A 307 -6.54 9.00 5.49
C THR A 307 -6.03 9.06 4.05
N VAL A 308 -6.01 7.94 3.32
CA VAL A 308 -5.64 7.91 1.89
C VAL A 308 -6.57 8.81 1.07
N ILE A 309 -7.86 8.80 1.38
CA ILE A 309 -8.87 9.66 0.76
C ILE A 309 -9.23 10.87 1.67
N GLY A 310 -8.36 11.19 2.62
CA GLY A 310 -8.42 12.40 3.45
C GLY A 310 -9.40 12.35 4.64
N PHE A 311 -10.07 11.22 4.91
CA PHE A 311 -11.03 11.10 6.00
C PHE A 311 -10.35 10.87 7.36
N THR A 312 -9.92 11.97 8.01
CA THR A 312 -9.50 11.98 9.41
C THR A 312 -10.68 11.61 10.33
N GLU A 313 -10.42 11.35 11.61
CA GLU A 313 -11.47 10.98 12.58
C GLU A 313 -12.64 11.98 12.61
N ASP A 314 -12.35 13.28 12.60
CA ASP A 314 -13.39 14.33 12.59
C ASP A 314 -14.19 14.33 11.27
N LYS A 315 -13.51 14.17 10.14
CA LYS A 315 -14.16 14.07 8.81
C LYS A 315 -15.03 12.82 8.68
N ARG A 316 -14.62 11.68 9.28
CA ARG A 316 -15.45 10.46 9.35
C ARG A 316 -16.72 10.70 10.16
N ARG A 317 -16.62 11.42 11.30
CA ARG A 317 -17.80 11.81 12.09
C ARG A 317 -18.72 12.75 11.32
N GLU A 318 -18.18 13.71 10.57
CA GLU A 318 -18.96 14.61 9.71
C GLU A 318 -19.72 13.86 8.62
N ALA A 319 -19.07 12.93 7.93
CA ALA A 319 -19.68 12.10 6.89
C ALA A 319 -20.75 11.13 7.43
N GLY A 320 -20.57 10.65 8.65
CA GLY A 320 -21.52 9.75 9.33
C GLY A 320 -21.77 8.47 8.51
N LYS A 321 -23.04 8.20 8.16
CA LYS A 321 -23.44 6.99 7.41
C LYS A 321 -22.97 6.94 5.97
N GLN A 322 -22.50 8.05 5.43
CA GLN A 322 -21.98 8.13 4.05
C GLN A 322 -20.48 7.82 3.98
N PHE A 323 -19.86 7.51 5.10
CA PHE A 323 -18.50 6.95 5.16
C PHE A 323 -18.56 5.49 5.61
N VAL A 324 -17.84 4.61 4.89
CA VAL A 324 -17.75 3.17 5.18
C VAL A 324 -16.29 2.74 5.18
N ASP A 325 -15.86 2.16 6.28
CA ASP A 325 -14.61 1.42 6.36
C ASP A 325 -14.90 -0.07 6.49
N VAL A 326 -14.45 -0.86 5.53
CA VAL A 326 -14.66 -2.31 5.52
C VAL A 326 -13.59 -3.10 6.28
N GLY A 327 -12.62 -2.41 6.90
CA GLY A 327 -11.40 -3.01 7.41
C GLY A 327 -10.41 -3.26 6.27
N ILE A 328 -9.34 -4.01 6.54
CA ILE A 328 -8.38 -4.36 5.49
C ILE A 328 -8.97 -5.48 4.61
N ALA A 329 -9.86 -5.10 3.71
CA ALA A 329 -10.65 -5.98 2.86
C ALA A 329 -11.00 -5.29 1.54
N GLU A 330 -9.99 -5.03 0.72
CA GLU A 330 -10.11 -4.29 -0.54
C GLU A 330 -11.08 -4.97 -1.52
N GLU A 331 -11.10 -6.30 -1.56
CA GLU A 331 -12.01 -7.10 -2.38
C GLU A 331 -13.47 -6.83 -1.99
N THR A 332 -13.74 -6.79 -0.68
CA THR A 332 -15.07 -6.45 -0.14
C THR A 332 -15.45 -5.01 -0.49
N ALA A 333 -14.50 -4.07 -0.47
CA ALA A 333 -14.75 -2.67 -0.82
C ALA A 333 -15.26 -2.53 -2.25
N VAL A 334 -14.65 -3.23 -3.21
CA VAL A 334 -15.09 -3.20 -4.63
C VAL A 334 -16.45 -3.88 -4.80
N ALA A 335 -16.65 -5.07 -4.24
CA ALA A 335 -17.92 -5.77 -4.32
C ALA A 335 -19.07 -4.95 -3.67
N LEU A 336 -18.80 -4.31 -2.51
CA LEU A 336 -19.73 -3.42 -1.84
C LEU A 336 -20.05 -2.18 -2.70
N ALA A 337 -19.03 -1.55 -3.31
CA ALA A 337 -19.22 -0.43 -4.21
C ALA A 337 -20.12 -0.82 -5.39
N SER A 338 -19.90 -1.99 -6.00
CA SER A 338 -20.76 -2.52 -7.05
C SER A 338 -22.22 -2.69 -6.57
N GLY A 339 -22.41 -3.29 -5.39
CA GLY A 339 -23.74 -3.46 -4.80
C GLY A 339 -24.45 -2.13 -4.50
N ILE A 340 -23.73 -1.13 -3.98
CA ILE A 340 -24.26 0.21 -3.72
C ILE A 340 -24.68 0.88 -5.03
N ALA A 341 -23.84 0.81 -6.08
CA ALA A 341 -24.14 1.37 -7.39
C ALA A 341 -25.37 0.70 -8.02
N ALA A 342 -25.45 -0.64 -7.99
CA ALA A 342 -26.63 -1.38 -8.46
C ALA A 342 -27.91 -1.02 -7.67
N GLY A 343 -27.78 -0.65 -6.41
CA GLY A 343 -28.87 -0.14 -5.56
C GLY A 343 -29.23 1.33 -5.79
N GLY A 344 -28.58 2.02 -6.74
CA GLY A 344 -28.81 3.43 -7.09
C GLY A 344 -28.06 4.42 -6.19
N GLY A 345 -27.06 3.96 -5.43
CA GLY A 345 -26.10 4.80 -4.72
C GLY A 345 -24.94 5.25 -5.62
N LYS A 346 -24.11 6.14 -5.09
CA LYS A 346 -22.96 6.74 -5.78
C LYS A 346 -21.68 6.49 -4.97
N PRO A 347 -21.11 5.29 -5.02
CA PRO A 347 -19.93 4.92 -4.23
C PRO A 347 -18.63 5.45 -4.83
N VAL A 348 -17.73 5.89 -3.95
CA VAL A 348 -16.37 6.27 -4.26
C VAL A 348 -15.42 5.50 -3.35
N PHE A 349 -14.63 4.59 -3.90
CA PHE A 349 -13.63 3.82 -3.18
C PHE A 349 -12.25 4.45 -3.36
N GLY A 350 -11.65 4.92 -2.26
CA GLY A 350 -10.29 5.45 -2.23
C GLY A 350 -9.30 4.40 -1.73
N VAL A 351 -8.22 4.17 -2.49
CA VAL A 351 -7.25 3.11 -2.21
C VAL A 351 -5.87 3.47 -2.75
N TYR A 352 -4.79 3.00 -2.11
CA TYR A 352 -3.46 3.10 -2.72
C TYR A 352 -3.36 2.25 -3.98
N SER A 353 -2.65 2.76 -4.98
CA SER A 353 -2.42 2.05 -6.25
C SER A 353 -1.78 0.67 -6.05
N SER A 354 -0.86 0.52 -5.08
CA SER A 354 -0.27 -0.77 -4.73
C SER A 354 -1.27 -1.75 -4.10
N PHE A 355 -2.33 -1.27 -3.42
CA PHE A 355 -3.32 -2.13 -2.76
C PHE A 355 -4.49 -2.51 -3.68
N VAL A 356 -4.79 -1.69 -4.69
CA VAL A 356 -5.86 -2.01 -5.66
C VAL A 356 -5.58 -3.30 -6.43
N GLN A 357 -4.32 -3.73 -6.51
CA GLN A 357 -3.97 -4.98 -7.19
C GLN A 357 -4.62 -6.24 -6.59
N ARG A 358 -5.01 -6.23 -5.29
CA ARG A 358 -5.79 -7.32 -4.68
C ARG A 358 -7.19 -7.46 -5.27
N THR A 359 -7.71 -6.43 -5.92
CA THR A 359 -9.09 -6.31 -6.34
C THR A 359 -9.30 -6.55 -7.83
N PHE A 360 -8.28 -7.03 -8.55
CA PHE A 360 -8.38 -7.23 -9.99
C PHE A 360 -9.59 -8.10 -10.39
N ASP A 361 -9.80 -9.21 -9.68
CA ASP A 361 -10.94 -10.11 -9.91
C ASP A 361 -12.27 -9.40 -9.64
N GLN A 362 -12.42 -8.73 -8.50
CA GLN A 362 -13.66 -8.04 -8.11
C GLN A 362 -13.96 -6.85 -9.02
N ILE A 363 -12.94 -6.10 -9.47
CA ILE A 363 -13.13 -5.04 -10.47
C ILE A 363 -13.62 -5.65 -11.78
N SER A 364 -13.02 -6.75 -12.21
CA SER A 364 -13.43 -7.44 -13.45
C SER A 364 -14.81 -8.08 -13.34
N GLN A 365 -15.03 -8.92 -12.32
CA GLN A 365 -16.21 -9.79 -12.21
C GLN A 365 -17.39 -9.12 -11.50
N ASP A 366 -17.15 -8.49 -10.35
CA ASP A 366 -18.25 -7.93 -9.57
C ASP A 366 -18.67 -6.55 -10.09
N LEU A 367 -17.73 -5.75 -10.61
CA LEU A 367 -18.00 -4.38 -11.03
C LEU A 367 -18.18 -4.25 -12.54
N CYS A 368 -17.15 -4.57 -13.34
CA CYS A 368 -17.10 -4.21 -14.77
C CYS A 368 -17.97 -5.11 -15.66
N ILE A 369 -18.06 -6.42 -15.39
CA ILE A 369 -18.95 -7.30 -16.16
C ILE A 369 -20.43 -6.93 -15.96
N ASN A 370 -20.76 -6.37 -14.79
CA ASN A 370 -22.10 -5.87 -14.43
C ASN A 370 -22.33 -4.41 -14.87
N ASN A 371 -21.27 -3.74 -15.31
CA ASN A 371 -21.28 -2.34 -15.73
C ASN A 371 -21.89 -1.38 -14.70
N ASN A 372 -21.66 -1.64 -13.39
CA ASN A 372 -22.17 -0.82 -12.32
C ASN A 372 -21.32 0.46 -12.16
N ALA A 373 -21.98 1.61 -12.07
CA ALA A 373 -21.32 2.92 -12.01
C ALA A 373 -20.75 3.22 -10.61
N ALA A 374 -19.59 2.64 -10.30
CA ALA A 374 -18.80 2.97 -9.11
C ALA A 374 -17.51 3.67 -9.51
N THR A 375 -17.03 4.56 -8.63
CA THR A 375 -15.76 5.26 -8.81
C THR A 375 -14.70 4.64 -7.91
N ILE A 376 -13.53 4.34 -8.48
CA ILE A 376 -12.32 3.92 -7.76
C ILE A 376 -11.28 5.02 -7.94
N VAL A 377 -10.73 5.56 -6.85
CA VAL A 377 -9.65 6.54 -6.90
C VAL A 377 -8.38 5.87 -6.38
N THR A 378 -7.38 5.70 -7.26
CA THR A 378 -6.10 5.10 -6.90
C THR A 378 -5.09 6.19 -6.57
N PHE A 379 -4.58 6.21 -5.33
CA PHE A 379 -3.61 7.19 -4.83
C PHE A 379 -2.18 6.66 -4.95
N ALA A 380 -1.23 7.56 -5.09
CA ALA A 380 0.19 7.26 -5.22
C ALA A 380 0.53 6.31 -6.40
N GLY A 381 -0.24 6.38 -7.48
CA GLY A 381 -0.04 5.61 -8.71
C GLY A 381 1.04 6.24 -9.60
N SER A 382 2.29 6.31 -9.16
CA SER A 382 3.33 7.12 -9.80
C SER A 382 4.72 6.68 -9.34
N VAL A 383 5.73 6.97 -10.16
CA VAL A 383 7.13 6.91 -9.74
C VAL A 383 7.44 7.88 -8.59
N TYR A 384 6.65 8.94 -8.44
CA TYR A 384 6.71 9.88 -7.31
C TYR A 384 5.92 9.42 -6.07
N GLY A 385 5.36 8.21 -6.09
CA GLY A 385 4.63 7.63 -4.99
C GLY A 385 5.54 7.00 -3.93
N MET A 386 5.07 5.93 -3.31
CA MET A 386 5.89 5.16 -2.36
C MET A 386 7.01 4.43 -3.10
N ASN A 387 8.22 4.48 -2.56
CA ASN A 387 9.43 3.94 -3.20
C ASN A 387 9.95 2.63 -2.57
N ASP A 388 9.23 2.05 -1.63
CA ASP A 388 9.53 0.72 -1.10
C ASP A 388 9.02 -0.36 -2.06
N VAL A 389 9.79 -1.43 -2.25
CA VAL A 389 9.51 -2.52 -3.19
C VAL A 389 8.13 -3.16 -2.99
N THR A 390 7.61 -3.15 -1.77
CA THR A 390 6.31 -3.74 -1.44
C THR A 390 5.13 -2.80 -1.69
N HIS A 391 5.39 -1.53 -2.00
CA HIS A 391 4.35 -0.49 -2.13
C HIS A 391 4.40 0.26 -3.47
N LEU A 392 5.07 -0.28 -4.48
CA LEU A 392 5.18 0.36 -5.81
C LEU A 392 3.82 0.57 -6.46
N GLY A 393 3.50 1.81 -6.83
CA GLY A 393 2.21 2.20 -7.37
C GLY A 393 2.12 2.27 -8.90
N PHE A 394 3.23 2.13 -9.63
CA PHE A 394 3.30 2.38 -11.07
C PHE A 394 3.04 1.15 -11.97
N GLN A 395 2.49 0.06 -11.40
CA GLN A 395 2.08 -1.14 -12.15
C GLN A 395 0.57 -1.15 -12.48
N ASP A 396 -0.15 -0.14 -12.08
CA ASP A 396 -1.61 -0.03 -12.17
C ASP A 396 -2.12 0.12 -13.62
N ILE A 397 -1.40 0.84 -14.49
CA ILE A 397 -1.80 1.06 -15.89
C ILE A 397 -2.02 -0.27 -16.62
N PRO A 398 -1.03 -1.17 -16.76
CA PRO A 398 -1.24 -2.44 -17.46
C PRO A 398 -2.26 -3.34 -16.77
N MET A 399 -2.34 -3.28 -15.44
CA MET A 399 -3.27 -4.12 -14.68
C MET A 399 -4.73 -3.70 -14.93
N LEU A 400 -5.07 -2.44 -14.71
CA LEU A 400 -6.45 -1.98 -14.78
C LEU A 400 -6.91 -1.71 -16.23
N SER A 401 -6.03 -1.21 -17.09
CA SER A 401 -6.41 -0.82 -18.44
C SER A 401 -6.78 -1.99 -19.36
N ASN A 402 -6.58 -3.23 -18.95
CA ASN A 402 -6.98 -4.42 -19.67
C ASN A 402 -8.34 -5.00 -19.21
N ILE A 403 -9.00 -4.39 -18.24
CA ILE A 403 -10.33 -4.81 -17.80
C ILE A 403 -11.37 -4.19 -18.73
N PRO A 404 -12.22 -5.01 -19.38
CA PRO A 404 -13.29 -4.50 -20.24
C PRO A 404 -14.29 -3.64 -19.46
N ASN A 405 -14.89 -2.67 -20.14
CA ASN A 405 -15.87 -1.70 -19.62
C ASN A 405 -15.34 -0.70 -18.58
N LEU A 406 -14.13 -0.87 -18.04
CA LEU A 406 -13.56 0.09 -17.12
C LEU A 406 -13.13 1.36 -17.87
N VAL A 407 -13.64 2.51 -17.47
CA VAL A 407 -13.11 3.82 -17.88
C VAL A 407 -12.01 4.20 -16.90
N TYR A 408 -10.77 4.30 -17.38
CA TYR A 408 -9.62 4.62 -16.52
C TYR A 408 -9.02 5.95 -16.95
N LEU A 409 -9.01 6.92 -16.04
CA LEU A 409 -8.65 8.31 -16.27
C LEU A 409 -7.35 8.69 -15.55
N ALA A 410 -6.59 9.62 -16.13
CA ALA A 410 -5.39 10.20 -15.52
C ALA A 410 -5.43 11.74 -15.67
N PRO A 411 -5.76 12.48 -14.60
CA PRO A 411 -5.74 13.94 -14.61
C PRO A 411 -4.30 14.46 -14.61
N THR A 412 -4.08 15.62 -15.19
CA THR A 412 -2.80 16.35 -15.17
C THR A 412 -2.79 17.45 -14.12
N THR A 413 -3.98 17.91 -13.69
CA THR A 413 -4.15 18.99 -12.70
C THR A 413 -5.24 18.66 -11.69
N LYS A 414 -5.26 19.42 -10.59
CA LYS A 414 -6.32 19.38 -9.57
C LYS A 414 -7.71 19.58 -10.17
N GLU A 415 -7.84 20.58 -11.06
CA GLU A 415 -9.12 20.94 -11.66
C GLU A 415 -9.63 19.84 -12.58
N GLU A 416 -8.75 19.19 -13.33
CA GLU A 416 -9.09 17.99 -14.12
C GLU A 416 -9.54 16.85 -13.22
N TYR A 417 -8.82 16.59 -12.13
CA TYR A 417 -9.20 15.57 -11.16
C TYR A 417 -10.60 15.79 -10.60
N ILE A 418 -10.90 17.00 -10.14
CA ILE A 418 -12.22 17.32 -9.58
C ILE A 418 -13.31 17.19 -10.65
N ALA A 419 -13.06 17.61 -11.89
CA ALA A 419 -14.01 17.45 -12.98
C ALA A 419 -14.24 15.98 -13.35
N MET A 420 -13.20 15.15 -13.35
CA MET A 420 -13.31 13.70 -13.56
C MET A 420 -14.07 13.01 -12.42
N LEU A 421 -13.78 13.38 -11.17
CA LEU A 421 -14.45 12.86 -9.99
C LEU A 421 -15.93 13.25 -9.99
N ASP A 422 -16.26 14.51 -10.29
CA ASP A 422 -17.65 14.98 -10.40
C ASP A 422 -18.40 14.20 -11.48
N TRP A 423 -17.84 14.12 -12.68
CA TRP A 423 -18.45 13.36 -13.76
C TRP A 423 -18.65 11.88 -13.37
N SER A 424 -17.65 11.24 -12.78
CA SER A 424 -17.72 9.81 -12.43
C SER A 424 -18.82 9.52 -11.38
N ILE A 425 -19.07 10.46 -10.47
CA ILE A 425 -20.13 10.34 -9.46
C ILE A 425 -21.53 10.61 -10.04
N GLU A 426 -21.64 11.51 -11.03
CA GLU A 426 -22.93 11.92 -11.57
C GLU A 426 -23.44 11.04 -12.71
N GLN A 427 -22.56 10.35 -13.45
CA GLN A 427 -22.95 9.40 -14.48
C GLN A 427 -23.40 8.06 -13.87
N ASN A 428 -24.11 7.23 -14.65
CA ASN A 428 -24.65 5.93 -14.22
C ASN A 428 -24.46 4.81 -15.25
N GLU A 429 -23.50 4.99 -16.16
CA GLU A 429 -23.32 4.10 -17.32
C GLU A 429 -22.03 3.26 -17.23
N HIS A 430 -21.00 3.72 -16.49
CA HIS A 430 -19.69 3.11 -16.53
C HIS A 430 -19.05 2.98 -15.14
N PRO A 431 -18.37 1.86 -14.84
CA PRO A 431 -17.37 1.82 -13.79
C PRO A 431 -16.16 2.70 -14.17
N VAL A 432 -15.70 3.52 -13.22
CA VAL A 432 -14.63 4.50 -13.47
C VAL A 432 -13.51 4.29 -12.46
N ALA A 433 -12.25 4.29 -12.95
CA ALA A 433 -11.06 4.43 -12.12
C ALA A 433 -10.37 5.77 -12.44
N ILE A 434 -9.79 6.42 -11.43
CA ILE A 434 -9.01 7.66 -11.59
C ILE A 434 -7.64 7.45 -10.95
N LYS A 435 -6.57 7.59 -11.75
CA LYS A 435 -5.19 7.46 -11.32
C LYS A 435 -4.67 8.79 -10.79
N LEU A 436 -4.31 8.83 -9.51
CA LEU A 436 -3.65 9.99 -8.90
C LEU A 436 -2.17 9.70 -8.64
N PRO A 437 -1.29 10.65 -8.96
CA PRO A 437 0.13 10.51 -8.71
C PRO A 437 0.45 10.66 -7.21
N GLY A 438 1.69 10.32 -6.84
CA GLY A 438 2.35 10.85 -5.65
C GLY A 438 2.97 12.21 -5.95
N GLY A 439 3.52 12.87 -4.93
CA GLY A 439 4.20 14.16 -5.07
C GLY A 439 3.28 15.36 -5.09
N ALA A 440 3.82 16.50 -5.52
CA ALA A 440 3.13 17.78 -5.49
C ALA A 440 1.95 17.84 -6.48
N MET A 441 0.84 18.37 -6.01
CA MET A 441 -0.35 18.61 -6.82
C MET A 441 -0.17 19.85 -7.70
N VAL A 442 -0.51 19.74 -8.98
CA VAL A 442 -0.43 20.85 -9.94
C VAL A 442 -1.81 21.47 -10.10
N SER A 443 -1.89 22.79 -9.99
CA SER A 443 -3.11 23.55 -10.31
C SER A 443 -3.11 23.98 -11.78
N GLY A 444 -4.29 24.00 -12.38
CA GLY A 444 -4.52 24.34 -13.79
C GLY A 444 -5.67 25.32 -14.00
N SER A 445 -6.15 25.39 -15.22
CA SER A 445 -7.33 26.17 -15.58
C SER A 445 -8.62 25.38 -15.32
N PRO A 446 -9.77 26.06 -15.13
CA PRO A 446 -11.07 25.40 -15.05
C PRO A 446 -11.35 24.51 -16.28
N VAL A 447 -11.85 23.32 -16.06
CA VAL A 447 -12.09 22.33 -17.09
C VAL A 447 -13.51 22.46 -17.64
N THR A 448 -13.62 22.48 -18.97
CA THR A 448 -14.92 22.53 -19.69
C THR A 448 -15.21 21.26 -20.46
N LYS A 449 -14.28 20.27 -20.41
CA LYS A 449 -14.39 19.00 -21.11
C LYS A 449 -15.54 18.15 -20.57
N ASN A 450 -16.29 17.53 -21.48
CA ASN A 450 -17.26 16.50 -21.15
C ASN A 450 -16.55 15.13 -21.15
N PHE A 451 -16.36 14.53 -19.99
CA PHE A 451 -15.74 13.21 -19.87
C PHE A 451 -16.68 12.05 -20.29
N GLY A 452 -17.96 12.32 -20.56
CA GLY A 452 -18.89 11.37 -21.15
C GLY A 452 -18.63 11.10 -22.64
N ASP A 453 -17.89 11.97 -23.33
CA ASP A 453 -17.38 11.74 -24.68
C ASP A 453 -16.14 10.86 -24.59
N LEU A 454 -16.37 9.55 -24.33
CA LEU A 454 -15.30 8.61 -23.98
C LEU A 454 -14.19 8.56 -25.03
N ASN A 455 -12.96 8.39 -24.53
CA ASN A 455 -11.71 8.25 -25.31
C ASN A 455 -11.38 9.44 -26.22
N LYS A 456 -11.98 10.61 -26.02
CA LYS A 456 -11.62 11.83 -26.77
C LYS A 456 -10.44 12.53 -26.12
N TYR A 457 -9.35 12.62 -26.85
CA TYR A 457 -8.13 13.30 -26.44
C TYR A 457 -8.22 14.81 -26.72
N GLU A 458 -7.33 15.59 -26.15
CA GLU A 458 -7.25 17.03 -26.39
C GLU A 458 -5.90 17.41 -26.99
N VAL A 459 -5.94 18.07 -28.15
CA VAL A 459 -4.75 18.69 -28.75
C VAL A 459 -4.56 20.06 -28.11
N THR A 460 -3.62 20.17 -27.20
CA THR A 460 -3.33 21.39 -26.45
C THR A 460 -2.36 22.31 -27.17
N GLN A 461 -1.50 21.75 -28.02
CA GLN A 461 -0.63 22.46 -28.94
C GLN A 461 -0.68 21.81 -30.32
N LYS A 462 -0.89 22.61 -31.37
CA LYS A 462 -0.84 22.12 -32.75
C LYS A 462 0.55 22.32 -33.34
N GLY A 463 1.06 21.30 -34.00
CA GLY A 463 2.31 21.32 -34.73
C GLY A 463 2.27 20.35 -35.91
N SER A 464 3.43 19.86 -36.31
CA SER A 464 3.56 18.83 -37.36
C SER A 464 4.82 17.99 -37.16
N LYS A 465 4.96 16.92 -37.92
CA LYS A 465 6.06 15.94 -37.91
C LYS A 465 6.10 15.07 -36.68
N VAL A 466 5.96 15.62 -35.47
CA VAL A 466 6.04 14.91 -34.19
C VAL A 466 4.79 15.19 -33.36
N ALA A 467 4.16 14.14 -32.85
CA ALA A 467 3.08 14.27 -31.86
C ALA A 467 3.52 13.62 -30.53
N LEU A 468 3.35 14.37 -29.45
CA LEU A 468 3.70 13.96 -28.07
C LEU A 468 2.41 13.73 -27.29
N LEU A 469 2.20 12.50 -26.81
CA LEU A 469 1.08 12.14 -25.95
C LEU A 469 1.60 11.95 -24.52
N GLY A 470 1.38 12.95 -23.66
CA GLY A 470 1.76 12.90 -22.25
C GLY A 470 0.58 12.48 -21.37
N LEU A 471 0.69 11.33 -20.70
CA LEU A 471 -0.39 10.79 -19.89
C LEU A 471 -0.25 11.24 -18.43
N GLY A 472 -1.31 11.87 -17.88
CA GLY A 472 -1.37 12.23 -16.46
C GLY A 472 -0.17 13.08 -16.04
N THR A 473 0.57 12.66 -15.02
CA THR A 473 1.74 13.36 -14.46
C THR A 473 2.77 13.74 -15.53
N PHE A 474 3.00 12.88 -16.52
CA PHE A 474 4.00 13.12 -17.56
C PHE A 474 3.51 13.95 -18.73
N TYR A 475 2.32 14.55 -18.64
CA TYR A 475 1.91 15.59 -19.58
C TYR A 475 2.84 16.82 -19.51
N SER A 476 3.34 17.17 -18.32
CA SER A 476 4.33 18.23 -18.14
C SER A 476 5.64 17.94 -18.87
N LEU A 477 6.09 16.68 -18.83
CA LEU A 477 7.29 16.25 -19.56
C LEU A 477 7.10 16.28 -21.08
N ALA A 478 5.88 15.96 -21.56
CA ALA A 478 5.56 16.12 -22.99
C ALA A 478 5.65 17.59 -23.46
N ASN A 479 5.17 18.52 -22.65
CA ASN A 479 5.32 19.95 -22.94
C ASN A 479 6.80 20.37 -22.94
N ALA A 480 7.58 19.96 -21.94
CA ALA A 480 9.01 20.27 -21.87
C ALA A 480 9.77 19.70 -23.09
N ALA A 481 9.46 18.47 -23.50
CA ALA A 481 10.06 17.86 -24.69
C ALA A 481 9.67 18.62 -25.99
N ALA A 482 8.44 19.12 -26.07
CA ALA A 482 8.02 19.95 -27.21
C ALA A 482 8.79 21.28 -27.28
N ASP A 483 9.00 21.94 -26.14
CA ASP A 483 9.79 23.15 -26.05
C ASP A 483 11.25 22.91 -26.44
N GLU A 484 11.84 21.80 -26.00
CA GLU A 484 13.19 21.38 -26.36
C GLU A 484 13.32 21.10 -27.86
N MET A 485 12.34 20.38 -28.47
CA MET A 485 12.31 20.15 -29.91
C MET A 485 12.20 21.45 -30.72
N LYS A 486 11.47 22.43 -30.20
CA LYS A 486 11.37 23.75 -30.84
C LYS A 486 12.70 24.48 -30.75
N SER A 487 13.34 24.47 -29.58
CA SER A 487 14.62 25.14 -29.34
C SER A 487 15.75 24.56 -30.18
N GLU A 488 15.94 23.23 -30.10
CA GLU A 488 17.09 22.55 -30.66
C GLU A 488 16.91 22.07 -32.11
N LEU A 489 15.67 21.74 -32.50
CA LEU A 489 15.39 21.14 -33.82
C LEU A 489 14.57 22.09 -34.73
N GLY A 490 14.03 23.17 -34.20
CA GLY A 490 13.14 24.07 -34.96
C GLY A 490 11.79 23.41 -35.33
N ILE A 491 11.34 22.42 -34.52
CA ILE A 491 10.11 21.68 -34.78
C ILE A 491 9.03 22.14 -33.80
N ASP A 492 7.92 22.63 -34.35
CA ASP A 492 6.70 22.82 -33.58
C ASP A 492 5.96 21.48 -33.49
N ALA A 493 6.12 20.76 -32.39
CA ALA A 493 5.47 19.47 -32.15
C ALA A 493 4.01 19.65 -31.74
N THR A 494 3.17 18.68 -32.09
CA THR A 494 1.81 18.56 -31.55
C THR A 494 1.88 17.99 -30.14
N VAL A 495 1.19 18.60 -29.16
CA VAL A 495 1.08 18.09 -27.78
C VAL A 495 -0.37 17.71 -27.52
N ILE A 496 -0.56 16.52 -26.96
CA ILE A 496 -1.87 15.90 -26.75
C ILE A 496 -1.97 15.46 -25.29
N ASN A 497 -3.08 15.82 -24.63
CA ASN A 497 -3.48 15.25 -23.35
C ASN A 497 -4.51 14.14 -23.60
N PRO A 498 -4.16 12.87 -23.37
CA PRO A 498 -5.08 11.75 -23.62
C PRO A 498 -6.23 11.66 -22.63
N TYR A 499 -6.04 12.06 -21.37
CA TYR A 499 -6.97 11.86 -20.23
C TYR A 499 -7.31 10.39 -19.93
N TYR A 500 -7.54 9.59 -20.96
CA TYR A 500 -7.99 8.19 -20.86
C TYR A 500 -6.81 7.22 -21.01
N ILE A 501 -6.66 6.34 -20.02
CA ILE A 501 -5.71 5.22 -20.07
C ILE A 501 -6.30 4.05 -20.86
N THR A 502 -7.62 3.85 -20.75
CA THR A 502 -8.39 2.87 -21.50
C THR A 502 -8.99 3.48 -22.76
N GLY A 503 -8.94 2.71 -23.86
CA GLY A 503 -9.45 3.16 -25.16
C GLY A 503 -8.50 4.11 -25.89
N LEU A 504 -8.82 4.37 -27.15
CA LEU A 504 -8.05 5.23 -28.05
C LEU A 504 -8.96 6.22 -28.77
N ASP A 505 -8.49 7.45 -28.99
CA ASP A 505 -9.11 8.37 -29.94
C ASP A 505 -8.64 8.04 -31.36
N GLU A 506 -9.23 6.99 -31.94
CA GLU A 506 -8.83 6.50 -33.26
C GLU A 506 -8.96 7.56 -34.35
N GLU A 507 -9.96 8.46 -34.25
CA GLU A 507 -10.16 9.54 -35.22
C GLU A 507 -9.00 10.55 -35.17
N LEU A 508 -8.60 10.97 -33.97
CA LEU A 508 -7.45 11.86 -33.81
C LEU A 508 -6.16 11.16 -34.27
N LEU A 509 -5.92 9.94 -33.81
CA LEU A 509 -4.71 9.19 -34.13
C LEU A 509 -4.59 8.93 -35.64
N GLU A 510 -5.70 8.64 -36.34
CA GLU A 510 -5.72 8.50 -37.79
C GLU A 510 -5.39 9.82 -38.48
N SER A 511 -5.90 10.95 -37.97
CA SER A 511 -5.65 12.27 -38.55
C SER A 511 -4.17 12.68 -38.49
N LEU A 512 -3.41 12.21 -37.49
CA LEU A 512 -1.98 12.50 -37.36
C LEU A 512 -1.15 11.92 -38.53
N LYS A 513 -1.61 10.85 -39.18
CA LYS A 513 -0.90 10.25 -40.34
C LYS A 513 -0.72 11.22 -41.51
N ALA A 514 -1.51 12.31 -41.57
CA ALA A 514 -1.47 13.25 -42.68
C ALA A 514 -0.19 14.11 -42.71
N ASP A 515 0.35 14.46 -41.54
CA ASP A 515 1.44 15.44 -41.42
C ASP A 515 2.44 15.13 -40.29
N HIS A 516 2.32 13.96 -39.62
CA HIS A 516 3.26 13.47 -38.62
C HIS A 516 3.97 12.21 -39.08
N SER A 517 5.23 12.04 -38.72
CA SER A 517 6.05 10.85 -38.99
C SER A 517 6.48 10.13 -37.72
N VAL A 518 6.42 10.82 -36.57
CA VAL A 518 6.78 10.27 -35.26
C VAL A 518 5.67 10.55 -34.26
N VAL A 519 5.32 9.54 -33.49
CA VAL A 519 4.43 9.65 -32.32
C VAL A 519 5.20 9.20 -31.09
N VAL A 520 5.18 10.02 -30.07
CA VAL A 520 5.84 9.78 -28.78
C VAL A 520 4.77 9.62 -27.71
N THR A 521 4.85 8.57 -26.91
CA THR A 521 4.01 8.41 -25.72
C THR A 521 4.85 8.45 -24.47
N ILE A 522 4.35 9.13 -23.45
CA ILE A 522 5.04 9.28 -22.16
C ILE A 522 4.04 8.94 -21.06
N GLU A 523 4.30 7.87 -20.30
CA GLU A 523 3.40 7.36 -19.25
C GLU A 523 4.11 7.12 -17.93
N ASP A 524 3.44 7.45 -16.82
CA ASP A 524 3.90 7.20 -15.46
C ASP A 524 3.48 5.79 -15.01
N GLY A 525 4.14 4.81 -15.57
CA GLY A 525 3.89 3.38 -15.38
C GLY A 525 4.88 2.53 -16.14
N ILE A 526 4.85 1.21 -15.92
CA ILE A 526 5.66 0.26 -16.67
C ILE A 526 5.19 0.18 -18.13
N LEU A 527 6.14 0.08 -19.06
CA LEU A 527 5.86 0.03 -20.51
C LEU A 527 5.14 -1.25 -20.91
N ASP A 528 5.52 -2.41 -20.34
CA ASP A 528 4.92 -3.70 -20.65
C ASP A 528 3.40 -3.70 -20.38
N GLY A 529 2.59 -3.81 -21.41
CA GLY A 529 1.13 -3.76 -21.35
C GLY A 529 0.56 -2.36 -21.09
N GLY A 530 1.39 -1.32 -21.16
CA GLY A 530 1.05 0.07 -20.87
C GLY A 530 0.25 0.79 -21.95
N PHE A 531 0.07 2.09 -21.75
CA PHE A 531 -0.64 2.97 -22.68
C PHE A 531 0.09 3.09 -24.02
N GLY A 532 1.42 3.25 -23.99
CA GLY A 532 2.25 3.41 -25.20
C GLY A 532 2.19 2.21 -26.13
N GLU A 533 2.12 0.98 -25.60
CA GLU A 533 1.98 -0.23 -26.44
C GLU A 533 0.65 -0.26 -27.21
N LYS A 534 -0.43 0.29 -26.65
CA LYS A 534 -1.73 0.39 -27.35
C LYS A 534 -1.64 1.35 -28.54
N ILE A 535 -0.94 2.49 -28.36
CA ILE A 535 -0.68 3.45 -29.43
C ILE A 535 0.24 2.83 -30.48
N ALA A 536 1.31 2.13 -30.08
CA ALA A 536 2.20 1.44 -31.02
C ALA A 536 1.47 0.38 -31.84
N ARG A 537 0.56 -0.39 -31.22
CA ARG A 537 -0.30 -1.36 -31.93
C ARG A 537 -1.21 -0.68 -32.95
N PHE A 538 -1.77 0.50 -32.64
CA PHE A 538 -2.62 1.25 -33.56
C PHE A 538 -1.85 1.62 -34.85
N TYR A 539 -0.59 2.03 -34.71
CA TYR A 539 0.24 2.44 -35.84
C TYR A 539 1.05 1.30 -36.50
N GLY A 540 0.90 0.05 -36.03
CA GLY A 540 1.78 -1.07 -36.41
C GLY A 540 1.83 -1.41 -37.91
N ASP A 541 0.83 -1.02 -38.69
CA ASP A 541 0.76 -1.20 -40.14
C ASP A 541 0.92 0.12 -40.94
N SER A 542 1.41 1.18 -40.29
CA SER A 542 1.61 2.50 -40.88
C SER A 542 3.09 2.88 -40.94
N ASP A 543 3.39 3.98 -41.66
CA ASP A 543 4.74 4.53 -41.75
C ASP A 543 5.11 5.39 -40.52
N ILE A 544 4.19 5.60 -39.56
CA ILE A 544 4.42 6.30 -38.31
C ILE A 544 5.37 5.50 -37.42
N LYS A 545 6.45 6.14 -36.98
CA LYS A 545 7.34 5.58 -35.97
C LYS A 545 6.82 5.94 -34.58
N VAL A 546 6.73 4.96 -33.69
CA VAL A 546 6.28 5.18 -32.31
C VAL A 546 7.43 4.99 -31.34
N LEU A 547 7.64 5.97 -30.48
CA LEU A 547 8.54 5.90 -29.32
C LEU A 547 7.72 5.89 -28.06
N ASN A 548 7.95 4.89 -27.20
CA ASN A 548 7.26 4.79 -25.92
C ASN A 548 8.23 5.03 -24.76
N TYR A 549 7.89 5.97 -23.88
CA TYR A 549 8.62 6.28 -22.67
C TYR A 549 7.77 5.97 -21.45
N GLY A 550 8.37 5.26 -20.52
CA GLY A 550 7.79 4.81 -19.25
C GLY A 550 8.83 4.01 -18.49
N LEU A 551 8.44 3.35 -17.43
CA LEU A 551 9.34 2.60 -16.55
C LEU A 551 9.61 1.18 -17.06
N LYS A 552 10.77 0.63 -16.73
CA LYS A 552 11.09 -0.79 -16.93
C LYS A 552 10.24 -1.64 -16.00
N LYS A 553 9.98 -2.88 -16.42
CA LYS A 553 9.25 -3.88 -15.64
C LYS A 553 10.19 -4.55 -14.63
N GLU A 554 10.38 -3.92 -13.49
CA GLU A 554 11.25 -4.38 -12.43
C GLU A 554 10.73 -3.98 -11.04
N PHE A 555 11.18 -4.68 -10.01
CA PHE A 555 10.91 -4.33 -8.63
C PHE A 555 12.00 -3.39 -8.12
N LEU A 556 11.73 -2.09 -8.15
CA LEU A 556 12.59 -1.07 -7.57
C LEU A 556 12.43 -1.06 -6.03
N ASP A 557 13.49 -0.71 -5.32
CA ASP A 557 13.46 -0.60 -3.86
C ASP A 557 14.23 0.62 -3.39
N ARG A 558 13.59 1.51 -2.65
CA ARG A 558 14.18 2.73 -2.06
C ARG A 558 15.00 3.52 -3.07
N TYR A 559 14.40 3.74 -4.23
CA TYR A 559 15.05 4.38 -5.37
C TYR A 559 15.05 5.91 -5.26
N ASP A 560 16.05 6.52 -5.90
CA ASP A 560 16.02 7.94 -6.23
C ASP A 560 15.21 8.16 -7.51
N VAL A 561 14.22 9.06 -7.44
CA VAL A 561 13.30 9.30 -8.55
C VAL A 561 14.02 9.88 -9.77
N GLU A 562 14.97 10.82 -9.56
CA GLU A 562 15.68 11.47 -10.67
C GLU A 562 16.58 10.48 -11.40
N GLU A 563 17.25 9.57 -10.66
CA GLU A 563 18.02 8.49 -11.26
C GLU A 563 17.14 7.54 -12.08
N VAL A 564 15.98 7.12 -11.53
CA VAL A 564 15.03 6.25 -12.25
C VAL A 564 14.51 6.92 -13.52
N LEU A 565 14.13 8.19 -13.46
CA LEU A 565 13.67 8.93 -14.64
C LEU A 565 14.76 8.98 -15.72
N LYS A 566 15.99 9.28 -15.35
CA LYS A 566 17.13 9.33 -16.26
C LYS A 566 17.46 7.97 -16.86
N ASP A 567 17.46 6.92 -16.07
CA ASP A 567 17.74 5.54 -16.52
C ASP A 567 16.68 5.00 -17.48
N ASN A 568 15.46 5.57 -17.42
CA ASN A 568 14.36 5.27 -18.34
C ASN A 568 14.21 6.32 -19.45
N ARG A 569 15.16 7.24 -19.60
CA ARG A 569 15.14 8.32 -20.60
C ARG A 569 13.90 9.23 -20.53
N LEU A 570 13.29 9.33 -19.34
CA LEU A 570 12.15 10.19 -19.04
C LEU A 570 12.67 11.62 -18.75
N ASP A 571 13.28 12.22 -19.76
CA ASP A 571 13.91 13.52 -19.74
C ASP A 571 13.67 14.25 -21.08
N ALA A 572 13.41 15.56 -21.05
CA ALA A 572 13.02 16.33 -22.23
C ALA A 572 14.11 16.37 -23.32
N GLU A 573 15.37 16.56 -22.92
CA GLU A 573 16.51 16.63 -23.83
C GLU A 573 16.75 15.25 -24.48
N MET A 574 16.68 14.18 -23.68
CA MET A 574 16.87 12.81 -24.17
C MET A 574 15.75 12.40 -25.15
N ILE A 575 14.50 12.77 -24.89
CA ILE A 575 13.37 12.51 -25.79
C ILE A 575 13.56 13.27 -27.11
N ALA A 576 13.99 14.54 -27.06
CA ALA A 576 14.25 15.34 -28.26
C ALA A 576 15.42 14.76 -29.09
N GLU A 577 16.49 14.26 -28.44
CA GLU A 577 17.61 13.59 -29.09
C GLU A 577 17.18 12.31 -29.82
N ASP A 578 16.38 11.46 -29.17
CA ASP A 578 15.87 10.22 -29.78
C ASP A 578 14.98 10.50 -30.99
N VAL A 579 14.10 11.50 -30.91
CA VAL A 579 13.24 11.95 -32.01
C VAL A 579 14.08 12.46 -33.18
N LYS A 580 15.15 13.25 -32.91
CA LYS A 580 16.08 13.73 -33.93
C LYS A 580 16.70 12.59 -34.73
N GLY A 581 16.98 11.48 -34.09
CA GLY A 581 17.52 10.27 -34.75
C GLY A 581 16.56 9.58 -35.72
N LEU A 582 15.26 9.91 -35.68
CA LEU A 582 14.22 9.31 -36.51
C LEU A 582 13.74 10.22 -37.67
N LEU A 583 13.98 11.51 -37.59
CA LEU A 583 13.61 12.51 -38.59
C LEU A 583 14.66 12.66 -39.69
#